data_199ee5212e8bd87eecc4455c764b23af
#
_entry.id   199ee5212e8bd87eecc4455c764b23af
#
_cell.length_a   1.000
_cell.length_b   1.000
_cell.length_c   1.000
_cell.angle_alpha   90.00
_cell.angle_beta   90.00
_cell.angle_gamma   90.00
#
_symmetry.space_group_name_H-M   'P 1'
#
loop_
_entity.id
_entity.type
_entity.pdbx_description
1 polymer ?
#
loop_
_entity_poly.entity_id
_entity_poly.type
_entity_poly.pdbx_seq_one_letter_code
_entity_poly.pdbx_strand_id
1 'polypeptide(L)'
;GDGFLDIFNNFSKKEVLVTNAMGEKIKASYLVDYDNKKAVIEVAEIIGLKKVSEKNPYLASTYGLGEVIKSLLQENIRDFIVGLGGSATNDCGIGMLSALGYKFFDKNNNECIHGINALSKINSIDDSYLNENLKNAKFTLVSDVENILCGQEGATYVFSKQKGLKEENFQIVDDYVNKFTRIVYNKYNTNYSNILGSGAAGGLAYGFLTFTNSEIKKGSDFMIEYLKIEEKIKEVEIVITGEGKLDLQSF
;
A
#
# COMPACT_ATOMS: atom_id res chain seq x y z
N GLY A 1 -11.49 2.01 -0.03
CA GLY A 1 -12.25 0.85 -0.52
C GLY A 1 -12.75 1.09 -1.94
N ASP A 2 -13.59 0.20 -2.45
CA ASP A 2 -14.19 0.34 -3.78
C ASP A 2 -14.80 1.75 -3.97
N GLY A 3 -14.52 2.40 -5.10
CA GLY A 3 -15.01 3.75 -5.39
C GLY A 3 -14.16 4.89 -4.83
N PHE A 4 -12.99 4.61 -4.30
CA PHE A 4 -12.08 5.65 -3.79
C PHE A 4 -11.74 6.70 -4.86
N LEU A 5 -11.55 6.28 -6.11
CA LEU A 5 -11.24 7.20 -7.20
C LEU A 5 -12.41 8.13 -7.57
N ASP A 6 -13.65 7.73 -7.34
CA ASP A 6 -14.84 8.49 -7.76
C ASP A 6 -15.02 9.82 -7.01
N ILE A 7 -14.27 10.01 -5.94
CA ILE A 7 -14.35 11.19 -5.07
C ILE A 7 -13.61 12.40 -5.67
N PHE A 8 -12.64 12.13 -6.55
CA PHE A 8 -11.69 13.13 -7.04
C PHE A 8 -12.11 13.70 -8.41
N ASN A 9 -13.13 14.56 -8.40
CA ASN A 9 -13.74 15.09 -9.64
C ASN A 9 -12.84 16.02 -10.48
N ASN A 10 -11.77 16.57 -9.87
CA ASN A 10 -10.87 17.53 -10.55
C ASN A 10 -9.63 16.85 -11.17
N PHE A 11 -9.57 15.52 -11.14
CA PHE A 11 -8.48 14.76 -11.72
C PHE A 11 -8.88 14.12 -13.03
N SER A 12 -7.92 13.96 -13.95
CA SER A 12 -8.10 13.20 -15.19
C SER A 12 -7.88 11.73 -14.96
N LYS A 13 -8.84 10.88 -15.33
CA LYS A 13 -8.70 9.42 -15.28
C LYS A 13 -7.81 8.94 -16.41
N LYS A 14 -6.84 8.10 -16.09
CA LYS A 14 -5.94 7.41 -17.02
C LYS A 14 -6.05 5.91 -16.85
N GLU A 15 -5.87 5.19 -17.96
CA GLU A 15 -5.73 3.73 -17.95
C GLU A 15 -4.30 3.35 -18.32
N VAL A 16 -3.80 2.32 -17.67
CA VAL A 16 -2.47 1.78 -17.89
C VAL A 16 -2.51 0.26 -17.94
N LEU A 17 -1.67 -0.33 -18.77
CA LEU A 17 -1.40 -1.77 -18.75
C LEU A 17 -0.31 -2.04 -17.72
N VAL A 18 -0.68 -2.73 -16.65
CA VAL A 18 0.19 -2.94 -15.48
C VAL A 18 0.19 -4.40 -15.05
N THR A 19 1.18 -4.82 -14.31
CA THR A 19 1.27 -6.14 -13.72
C THR A 19 0.37 -6.23 -12.48
N ASN A 20 -0.54 -7.20 -12.42
CA ASN A 20 -1.33 -7.44 -11.21
C ASN A 20 -0.49 -8.18 -10.14
N ALA A 21 -1.12 -8.48 -8.98
CA ALA A 21 -0.42 -9.15 -7.90
C ALA A 21 0.16 -10.53 -8.26
N MET A 22 -0.39 -11.22 -9.26
CA MET A 22 0.05 -12.55 -9.70
C MET A 22 0.94 -12.53 -10.96
N GLY A 23 1.39 -11.35 -11.40
CA GLY A 23 2.28 -11.22 -12.56
C GLY A 23 1.56 -11.14 -13.91
N GLU A 24 0.23 -11.12 -13.94
CA GLU A 24 -0.56 -11.00 -15.16
C GLU A 24 -0.69 -9.54 -15.59
N LYS A 25 -0.73 -9.27 -16.91
CA LYS A 25 -0.98 -7.90 -17.41
C LYS A 25 -2.47 -7.61 -17.43
N ILE A 26 -2.86 -6.56 -16.72
CA ILE A 26 -4.24 -6.08 -16.63
C ILE A 26 -4.33 -4.59 -16.95
N LYS A 27 -5.51 -4.14 -17.33
CA LYS A 27 -5.84 -2.71 -17.36
C LYS A 27 -6.21 -2.25 -15.96
N ALA A 28 -5.55 -1.20 -15.48
CA ALA A 28 -5.84 -0.52 -14.24
C ALA A 28 -6.05 0.98 -14.48
N SER A 29 -6.78 1.63 -13.58
CA SER A 29 -7.01 3.07 -13.64
C SER A 29 -6.34 3.77 -12.48
N TYR A 30 -5.89 4.99 -12.73
CA TYR A 30 -5.49 5.96 -11.72
C TYR A 30 -5.96 7.36 -12.14
N LEU A 31 -5.86 8.32 -11.25
CA LEU A 31 -6.21 9.70 -11.52
C LEU A 31 -4.95 10.57 -11.47
N VAL A 32 -4.89 11.59 -12.31
CA VAL A 32 -3.75 12.51 -12.38
C VAL A 32 -4.20 13.95 -12.59
N ASP A 33 -3.51 14.86 -11.92
CA ASP A 33 -3.55 16.30 -12.10
C ASP A 33 -2.12 16.77 -12.40
N TYR A 34 -1.84 17.00 -13.68
CA TYR A 34 -0.51 17.37 -14.15
C TYR A 34 -0.11 18.79 -13.72
N ASP A 35 -1.07 19.70 -13.63
CA ASP A 35 -0.82 21.09 -13.27
C ASP A 35 -0.32 21.20 -11.82
N ASN A 36 -0.94 20.43 -10.91
CA ASN A 36 -0.57 20.35 -9.49
C ASN A 36 0.42 19.23 -9.19
N LYS A 37 0.87 18.44 -10.19
CA LYS A 37 1.80 17.31 -10.06
C LYS A 37 1.32 16.25 -9.07
N LYS A 38 0.01 15.98 -9.05
CA LYS A 38 -0.64 15.05 -8.13
C LYS A 38 -1.19 13.83 -8.85
N ALA A 39 -1.18 12.68 -8.15
CA ALA A 39 -1.87 11.48 -8.59
C ALA A 39 -2.64 10.83 -7.45
N VAL A 40 -3.74 10.17 -7.81
CA VAL A 40 -4.52 9.32 -6.90
C VAL A 40 -4.49 7.90 -7.42
N ILE A 41 -4.08 6.98 -6.56
CA ILE A 41 -3.94 5.55 -6.87
C ILE A 41 -4.78 4.76 -5.87
N GLU A 42 -5.63 3.86 -6.38
CA GLU A 42 -6.31 2.87 -5.58
C GLU A 42 -5.57 1.53 -5.71
N VAL A 43 -5.05 1.03 -4.61
CA VAL A 43 -4.27 -0.23 -4.58
C VAL A 43 -5.08 -1.41 -5.11
N ALA A 44 -6.38 -1.44 -4.83
CA ALA A 44 -7.29 -2.49 -5.31
C ALA A 44 -7.43 -2.55 -6.84
N GLU A 45 -7.26 -1.43 -7.54
CA GLU A 45 -7.32 -1.38 -9.00
C GLU A 45 -6.12 -2.08 -9.68
N ILE A 46 -4.99 -2.20 -8.98
CA ILE A 46 -3.75 -2.74 -9.53
C ILE A 46 -3.46 -4.14 -8.97
N ILE A 47 -3.39 -4.26 -7.65
CA ILE A 47 -2.98 -5.48 -6.94
C ILE A 47 -4.09 -6.02 -6.03
N GLY A 48 -5.34 -5.73 -6.37
CA GLY A 48 -6.50 -6.10 -5.58
C GLY A 48 -6.88 -7.58 -5.67
N LEU A 49 -7.59 -8.08 -4.63
CA LEU A 49 -8.14 -9.42 -4.58
C LEU A 49 -9.12 -9.74 -5.72
N LYS A 50 -9.81 -8.72 -6.25
CA LYS A 50 -10.73 -8.86 -7.38
C LYS A 50 -10.03 -8.87 -8.74
N LYS A 51 -8.74 -8.56 -8.79
CA LYS A 51 -7.93 -8.46 -10.02
C LYS A 51 -7.05 -9.69 -10.25
N VAL A 52 -7.18 -10.72 -9.43
CA VAL A 52 -6.43 -11.97 -9.55
C VAL A 52 -7.38 -13.15 -9.75
N SER A 53 -7.03 -14.05 -10.65
CA SER A 53 -7.79 -15.27 -10.93
C SER A 53 -7.60 -16.32 -9.83
N GLU A 54 -6.40 -16.36 -9.23
CA GLU A 54 -6.04 -17.25 -8.15
C GLU A 54 -5.37 -16.48 -7.01
N LYS A 55 -5.69 -16.90 -5.77
CA LYS A 55 -5.10 -16.29 -4.57
C LYS A 55 -3.88 -17.10 -4.13
N ASN A 56 -2.71 -16.53 -4.24
CA ASN A 56 -1.47 -17.14 -3.76
C ASN A 56 -0.57 -16.09 -3.08
N PRO A 57 -0.69 -15.88 -1.76
CA PRO A 57 0.07 -14.85 -1.05
C PRO A 57 1.58 -15.11 -1.04
N TYR A 58 2.02 -16.35 -1.30
CA TYR A 58 3.45 -16.68 -1.39
C TYR A 58 4.12 -16.07 -2.63
N LEU A 59 3.36 -15.83 -3.70
CA LEU A 59 3.83 -15.25 -4.96
C LEU A 59 3.31 -13.84 -5.20
N ALA A 60 2.18 -13.48 -4.57
CA ALA A 60 1.52 -12.21 -4.78
C ALA A 60 2.42 -11.02 -4.43
N SER A 61 2.62 -10.12 -5.38
CA SER A 61 3.59 -9.02 -5.31
C SER A 61 2.94 -7.66 -5.49
N THR A 62 3.48 -6.67 -4.79
CA THR A 62 3.15 -5.26 -4.97
C THR A 62 3.87 -4.60 -6.16
N TYR A 63 4.60 -5.36 -6.99
CA TYR A 63 5.46 -4.86 -8.06
C TYR A 63 4.72 -3.94 -9.05
N GLY A 64 3.52 -4.31 -9.48
CA GLY A 64 2.74 -3.51 -10.42
C GLY A 64 2.34 -2.13 -9.90
N LEU A 65 2.13 -1.99 -8.58
CA LEU A 65 1.95 -0.68 -7.97
C LEU A 65 3.20 0.19 -8.13
N GLY A 66 4.37 -0.41 -7.94
CA GLY A 66 5.65 0.27 -8.17
C GLY A 66 5.88 0.67 -9.62
N GLU A 67 5.42 -0.15 -10.61
CA GLU A 67 5.45 0.21 -12.04
C GLU A 67 4.67 1.52 -12.29
N VAL A 68 3.47 1.66 -11.73
CA VAL A 68 2.63 2.87 -11.87
C VAL A 68 3.30 4.07 -11.21
N ILE A 69 3.76 3.94 -9.98
CA ILE A 69 4.44 5.03 -9.26
C ILE A 69 5.69 5.48 -10.03
N LYS A 70 6.50 4.54 -10.52
CA LYS A 70 7.70 4.82 -11.31
C LYS A 70 7.40 5.61 -12.57
N SER A 71 6.36 5.23 -13.32
CA SER A 71 5.91 5.94 -14.52
C SER A 71 5.50 7.38 -14.17
N LEU A 72 4.67 7.56 -13.15
CA LEU A 72 4.21 8.87 -12.71
C LEU A 72 5.36 9.77 -12.21
N LEU A 73 6.36 9.21 -11.54
CA LEU A 73 7.56 9.95 -11.15
C LEU A 73 8.35 10.46 -12.37
N GLN A 74 8.38 9.69 -13.48
CA GLN A 74 9.00 10.11 -14.75
C GLN A 74 8.19 11.23 -15.43
N GLU A 75 6.86 11.25 -15.24
CA GLU A 75 5.95 12.31 -15.70
C GLU A 75 5.94 13.54 -14.77
N ASN A 76 6.92 13.64 -13.86
CA ASN A 76 7.08 14.75 -12.91
C ASN A 76 5.98 14.86 -11.85
N ILE A 77 5.21 13.80 -11.58
CA ILE A 77 4.30 13.73 -10.43
C ILE A 77 5.12 13.57 -9.14
N ARG A 78 4.73 14.29 -8.09
CA ARG A 78 5.46 14.32 -6.81
C ARG A 78 4.57 14.19 -5.58
N ASP A 79 3.28 14.34 -5.70
CA ASP A 79 2.31 14.25 -4.61
C ASP A 79 1.32 13.12 -4.91
N PHE A 80 1.33 12.08 -4.08
CA PHE A 80 0.56 10.87 -4.29
C PHE A 80 -0.45 10.67 -3.16
N ILE A 81 -1.70 10.43 -3.51
CA ILE A 81 -2.74 9.97 -2.60
C ILE A 81 -2.97 8.49 -2.92
N VAL A 82 -2.75 7.62 -1.95
CA VAL A 82 -2.81 6.16 -2.15
C VAL A 82 -3.86 5.55 -1.24
N GLY A 83 -4.96 5.10 -1.82
CA GLY A 83 -6.00 4.37 -1.10
C GLY A 83 -5.57 2.93 -0.82
N LEU A 84 -5.36 2.60 0.46
CA LEU A 84 -4.93 1.28 0.91
C LEU A 84 -6.13 0.42 1.27
N GLY A 85 -6.51 -0.49 0.41
CA GLY A 85 -7.60 -1.42 0.68
C GLY A 85 -7.65 -2.55 -0.34
N GLY A 86 -8.26 -3.68 0.00
CA GLY A 86 -8.55 -4.76 -0.93
C GLY A 86 -7.35 -5.47 -1.59
N SER A 87 -6.11 -5.29 -1.10
CA SER A 87 -4.90 -5.90 -1.69
C SER A 87 -4.87 -7.41 -1.58
N ALA A 88 -4.31 -8.09 -2.60
CA ALA A 88 -4.05 -9.53 -2.60
C ALA A 88 -2.69 -9.92 -1.96
N THR A 89 -1.86 -8.96 -1.62
CA THR A 89 -0.45 -9.13 -1.25
C THR A 89 -0.21 -9.16 0.24
N ASN A 90 0.87 -9.81 0.68
CA ASN A 90 1.40 -9.80 2.04
C ASN A 90 2.94 -9.80 1.99
N ASP A 91 3.50 -8.85 1.24
CA ASP A 91 4.92 -8.75 0.92
C ASP A 91 5.61 -7.52 1.54
N CYS A 92 4.97 -6.82 2.48
CA CYS A 92 5.50 -5.58 3.09
C CYS A 92 5.93 -4.51 2.07
N GLY A 93 5.38 -4.55 0.86
CA GLY A 93 5.71 -3.58 -0.20
C GLY A 93 7.02 -3.86 -0.93
N ILE A 94 7.70 -5.00 -0.70
CA ILE A 94 9.01 -5.27 -1.35
C ILE A 94 8.92 -5.27 -2.87
N GLY A 95 7.82 -5.76 -3.45
CA GLY A 95 7.63 -5.72 -4.90
C GLY A 95 7.58 -4.29 -5.44
N MET A 96 6.79 -3.42 -4.82
CA MET A 96 6.72 -1.98 -5.14
C MET A 96 8.10 -1.32 -5.04
N LEU A 97 8.78 -1.56 -3.93
CA LEU A 97 10.12 -1.01 -3.68
C LEU A 97 11.14 -1.50 -4.71
N SER A 98 11.05 -2.77 -5.14
CA SER A 98 11.91 -3.32 -6.20
C SER A 98 11.70 -2.59 -7.53
N ALA A 99 10.46 -2.31 -7.91
CA ALA A 99 10.18 -1.53 -9.12
C ALA A 99 10.72 -0.09 -9.05
N LEU A 100 10.81 0.47 -7.82
CA LEU A 100 11.33 1.82 -7.56
C LEU A 100 12.86 1.86 -7.43
N GLY A 101 13.55 0.70 -7.49
CA GLY A 101 15.00 0.60 -7.52
C GLY A 101 15.66 0.07 -6.25
N TYR A 102 14.90 -0.28 -5.21
CA TYR A 102 15.45 -1.06 -4.11
C TYR A 102 15.75 -2.48 -4.55
N LYS A 103 16.81 -3.07 -4.04
CA LYS A 103 17.13 -4.48 -4.25
C LYS A 103 17.21 -5.21 -2.92
N PHE A 104 16.60 -6.38 -2.88
CA PHE A 104 16.58 -7.25 -1.71
C PHE A 104 17.31 -8.54 -2.06
N PHE A 105 18.25 -8.96 -1.23
CA PHE A 105 19.07 -10.13 -1.50
C PHE A 105 18.96 -11.18 -0.39
N ASP A 106 19.04 -12.45 -0.78
CA ASP A 106 19.20 -13.54 0.16
C ASP A 106 20.68 -13.68 0.62
N LYS A 107 20.96 -14.65 1.50
CA LYS A 107 22.32 -14.92 2.01
C LYS A 107 23.32 -15.36 0.94
N ASN A 108 22.85 -15.76 -0.24
CA ASN A 108 23.67 -16.20 -1.38
C ASN A 108 23.76 -15.11 -2.46
N ASN A 109 23.33 -13.88 -2.17
CA ASN A 109 23.25 -12.75 -3.10
C ASN A 109 22.30 -12.97 -4.30
N ASN A 110 21.29 -13.84 -4.18
CA ASN A 110 20.21 -13.90 -5.15
C ASN A 110 19.17 -12.85 -4.84
N GLU A 111 18.64 -12.17 -5.86
CA GLU A 111 17.62 -11.14 -5.70
C GLU A 111 16.27 -11.74 -5.31
N CYS A 112 15.60 -11.12 -4.33
CA CYS A 112 14.31 -11.54 -3.77
C CYS A 112 13.26 -10.47 -4.12
N ILE A 113 12.24 -10.81 -4.95
CA ILE A 113 11.36 -9.79 -5.53
C ILE A 113 9.88 -10.01 -5.16
N HIS A 114 9.39 -11.25 -5.02
CA HIS A 114 7.96 -11.53 -5.03
C HIS A 114 7.45 -12.24 -3.77
N GLY A 115 6.42 -11.65 -3.17
CA GLY A 115 5.56 -12.25 -2.18
C GLY A 115 6.24 -12.69 -0.88
N ILE A 116 5.54 -13.50 -0.12
CA ILE A 116 6.04 -14.08 1.14
C ILE A 116 7.31 -14.92 0.91
N ASN A 117 7.43 -15.57 -0.26
CA ASN A 117 8.61 -16.37 -0.59
C ASN A 117 9.89 -15.53 -0.64
N ALA A 118 9.81 -14.29 -1.08
CA ALA A 118 10.94 -13.37 -1.04
C ALA A 118 11.21 -12.91 0.41
N LEU A 119 10.19 -12.47 1.14
CA LEU A 119 10.32 -12.06 2.55
C LEU A 119 11.06 -13.10 3.39
N SER A 120 10.74 -14.39 3.23
CA SER A 120 11.36 -15.48 4.00
C SER A 120 12.87 -15.54 3.84
N LYS A 121 13.40 -15.13 2.67
CA LYS A 121 14.80 -15.27 2.26
C LYS A 121 15.62 -14.02 2.45
N ILE A 122 15.02 -12.82 2.47
CA ILE A 122 15.73 -11.56 2.54
C ILE A 122 16.74 -11.55 3.70
N ASN A 123 17.96 -11.12 3.38
CA ASN A 123 19.07 -10.98 4.29
C ASN A 123 19.71 -9.58 4.23
N SER A 124 19.66 -8.90 3.11
CA SER A 124 20.21 -7.55 2.93
C SER A 124 19.39 -6.71 1.96
N ILE A 125 19.57 -5.40 2.03
CA ILE A 125 18.89 -4.41 1.21
C ILE A 125 19.95 -3.53 0.55
N ASP A 126 19.80 -3.27 -0.75
CA ASP A 126 20.62 -2.31 -1.49
C ASP A 126 19.72 -1.21 -2.06
N ASP A 127 20.07 0.05 -1.82
CA ASP A 127 19.37 1.25 -2.25
C ASP A 127 20.19 2.10 -3.24
N SER A 128 21.26 1.55 -3.79
CA SER A 128 22.15 2.24 -4.73
C SER A 128 21.49 2.56 -6.08
N TYR A 129 20.39 1.90 -6.41
CA TYR A 129 19.70 2.04 -7.70
C TYR A 129 18.35 2.78 -7.61
N LEU A 130 18.15 3.54 -6.51
CA LEU A 130 16.91 4.26 -6.29
C LEU A 130 16.61 5.25 -7.40
N ASN A 131 15.33 5.34 -7.75
CA ASN A 131 14.83 6.42 -8.56
C ASN A 131 14.99 7.75 -7.80
N GLU A 132 15.85 8.64 -8.29
CA GLU A 132 16.16 9.92 -7.63
C GLU A 132 14.90 10.79 -7.42
N ASN A 133 13.92 10.69 -8.30
CA ASN A 133 12.66 11.41 -8.17
C ASN A 133 11.83 10.96 -6.95
N LEU A 134 12.07 9.76 -6.42
CA LEU A 134 11.38 9.24 -5.25
C LEU A 134 11.69 10.07 -3.99
N LYS A 135 12.88 10.62 -3.86
CA LYS A 135 13.31 11.43 -2.71
C LYS A 135 12.48 12.71 -2.55
N ASN A 136 11.95 13.23 -3.66
CA ASN A 136 11.17 14.47 -3.69
C ASN A 136 9.66 14.22 -3.75
N ALA A 137 9.23 12.96 -3.73
CA ALA A 137 7.83 12.58 -3.74
C ALA A 137 7.27 12.47 -2.32
N LYS A 138 5.99 12.84 -2.16
CA LYS A 138 5.22 12.66 -0.93
C LYS A 138 4.08 11.70 -1.17
N PHE A 139 3.77 10.89 -0.16
CA PHE A 139 2.69 9.91 -0.23
C PHE A 139 1.75 10.08 0.97
N THR A 140 0.50 10.40 0.71
CA THR A 140 -0.57 10.35 1.70
C THR A 140 -1.30 9.02 1.55
N LEU A 141 -1.13 8.14 2.52
CA LEU A 141 -1.74 6.82 2.57
C LEU A 141 -3.09 6.93 3.26
N VAL A 142 -4.15 6.58 2.56
CA VAL A 142 -5.51 6.64 3.10
C VAL A 142 -5.98 5.24 3.47
N SER A 143 -6.27 5.03 4.77
CA SER A 143 -6.66 3.72 5.31
C SER A 143 -7.51 3.87 6.55
N ASP A 144 -8.55 3.02 6.70
CA ASP A 144 -9.33 2.88 7.92
C ASP A 144 -8.82 1.75 8.83
N VAL A 145 -7.75 1.05 8.40
CA VAL A 145 -7.13 -0.03 9.14
C VAL A 145 -6.13 0.57 10.14
N GLU A 146 -6.28 0.21 11.41
CA GLU A 146 -5.39 0.64 12.51
C GLU A 146 -4.40 -0.46 12.94
N ASN A 147 -4.47 -1.64 12.35
CA ASN A 147 -3.61 -2.78 12.70
C ASN A 147 -2.13 -2.46 12.49
N ILE A 148 -1.31 -2.82 13.47
CA ILE A 148 0.15 -2.78 13.37
C ILE A 148 0.65 -3.88 12.41
N LEU A 149 1.96 -3.88 12.12
CA LEU A 149 2.50 -4.81 11.13
C LEU A 149 2.52 -6.26 11.60
N CYS A 150 3.01 -6.52 12.80
CA CYS A 150 3.33 -7.85 13.32
C CYS A 150 2.49 -8.25 14.54
N GLY A 151 2.46 -9.54 14.84
CA GLY A 151 1.76 -10.09 15.99
C GLY A 151 0.31 -10.49 15.69
N GLN A 152 -0.41 -10.95 16.70
CA GLN A 152 -1.77 -11.50 16.55
C GLN A 152 -2.80 -10.48 16.00
N GLU A 153 -2.58 -9.20 16.26
CA GLU A 153 -3.38 -8.12 15.71
C GLU A 153 -2.76 -7.49 14.45
N GLY A 154 -1.69 -8.10 13.94
CA GLY A 154 -0.92 -7.63 12.79
C GLY A 154 -1.48 -8.06 11.44
N ALA A 155 -0.83 -7.59 10.40
CA ALA A 155 -1.24 -7.78 9.00
C ALA A 155 -1.46 -9.24 8.62
N THR A 156 -0.57 -10.14 9.05
CA THR A 156 -0.62 -11.56 8.70
C THR A 156 -1.83 -12.25 9.33
N TYR A 157 -2.03 -12.09 10.62
CA TYR A 157 -3.10 -12.77 11.34
C TYR A 157 -4.49 -12.26 10.95
N VAL A 158 -4.64 -10.95 10.76
CA VAL A 158 -5.96 -10.34 10.53
C VAL A 158 -6.39 -10.45 9.07
N PHE A 159 -5.47 -10.27 8.12
CA PHE A 159 -5.86 -10.08 6.71
C PHE A 159 -5.43 -11.19 5.76
N SER A 160 -4.53 -12.12 6.16
CA SER A 160 -3.94 -13.03 5.18
C SER A 160 -4.83 -14.23 4.83
N LYS A 161 -5.78 -14.61 5.69
CA LYS A 161 -6.74 -15.69 5.41
C LYS A 161 -7.54 -15.42 4.14
N GLN A 162 -8.08 -14.21 3.98
CA GLN A 162 -8.84 -13.82 2.78
C GLN A 162 -7.98 -13.80 1.50
N LYS A 163 -6.64 -13.71 1.65
CA LYS A 163 -5.65 -13.71 0.57
C LYS A 163 -5.18 -15.12 0.21
N GLY A 164 -5.68 -16.15 0.91
CA GLY A 164 -5.36 -17.56 0.64
C GLY A 164 -4.28 -18.15 1.55
N LEU A 165 -3.79 -17.44 2.56
CA LEU A 165 -2.87 -18.02 3.54
C LEU A 165 -3.65 -18.90 4.52
N LYS A 166 -3.16 -20.11 4.76
CA LYS A 166 -3.73 -21.03 5.76
C LYS A 166 -3.33 -20.58 7.17
N GLU A 167 -4.22 -20.74 8.15
CA GLU A 167 -3.99 -20.32 9.53
C GLU A 167 -2.78 -21.01 10.17
N GLU A 168 -2.52 -22.28 9.84
CA GLU A 168 -1.34 -23.03 10.27
C GLU A 168 -0.01 -22.37 9.91
N ASN A 169 0.00 -21.47 8.92
CA ASN A 169 1.18 -20.75 8.46
C ASN A 169 1.28 -19.31 8.96
N PHE A 170 0.31 -18.82 9.74
CA PHE A 170 0.32 -17.42 10.18
C PHE A 170 1.56 -17.07 11.01
N GLN A 171 1.90 -17.92 11.98
CA GLN A 171 3.06 -17.70 12.84
C GLN A 171 4.36 -17.62 12.03
N ILE A 172 4.59 -18.58 11.14
CA ILE A 172 5.84 -18.59 10.37
C ILE A 172 5.93 -17.40 9.40
N VAL A 173 4.82 -16.97 8.84
CA VAL A 173 4.80 -15.80 7.94
C VAL A 173 4.99 -14.51 8.75
N ASP A 174 4.38 -14.39 9.92
CA ASP A 174 4.61 -13.25 10.81
C ASP A 174 6.08 -13.18 11.28
N ASP A 175 6.72 -14.34 11.52
CA ASP A 175 8.15 -14.39 11.83
C ASP A 175 9.02 -13.91 10.65
N TYR A 176 8.63 -14.17 9.40
CA TYR A 176 9.32 -13.60 8.24
C TYR A 176 9.18 -12.08 8.17
N VAL A 177 8.00 -11.55 8.45
CA VAL A 177 7.75 -10.11 8.52
C VAL A 177 8.58 -9.49 9.64
N ASN A 178 8.59 -10.07 10.83
CA ASN A 178 9.42 -9.64 11.95
C ASN A 178 10.92 -9.66 11.62
N LYS A 179 11.40 -10.71 10.95
CA LYS A 179 12.78 -10.79 10.49
C LYS A 179 13.09 -9.62 9.53
N PHE A 180 12.20 -9.33 8.60
CA PHE A 180 12.37 -8.22 7.67
C PHE A 180 12.46 -6.87 8.39
N THR A 181 11.62 -6.61 9.39
CA THR A 181 11.72 -5.37 10.19
C THR A 181 13.05 -5.21 10.91
N ARG A 182 13.65 -6.31 11.38
CA ARG A 182 15.00 -6.28 11.99
C ARG A 182 16.09 -5.95 10.97
N ILE A 183 16.00 -6.50 9.76
CA ILE A 183 16.95 -6.18 8.68
C ILE A 183 16.86 -4.70 8.31
N VAL A 184 15.64 -4.18 8.21
CA VAL A 184 15.37 -2.75 7.98
C VAL A 184 15.96 -1.89 9.09
N TYR A 185 15.69 -2.25 10.35
CA TYR A 185 16.22 -1.52 11.52
C TYR A 185 17.74 -1.49 11.53
N ASN A 186 18.39 -2.61 11.24
CA ASN A 186 19.86 -2.68 11.20
C ASN A 186 20.47 -1.81 10.12
N LYS A 187 19.78 -1.58 9.00
CA LYS A 187 20.29 -0.73 7.92
C LYS A 187 19.96 0.75 8.11
N TYR A 188 18.75 1.08 8.53
CA TYR A 188 18.23 2.45 8.51
C TYR A 188 18.03 3.07 9.88
N ASN A 189 18.20 2.29 10.95
CA ASN A 189 17.93 2.68 12.35
C ASN A 189 16.52 3.27 12.55
N THR A 190 15.53 2.74 11.81
CA THR A 190 14.12 3.13 11.86
C THR A 190 13.22 1.92 12.05
N ASN A 191 12.11 2.08 12.78
CA ASN A 191 11.12 1.03 12.95
C ASN A 191 9.71 1.61 12.99
N TYR A 192 8.98 1.42 11.90
CA TYR A 192 7.59 1.83 11.75
C TYR A 192 6.59 0.68 11.93
N SER A 193 7.03 -0.51 12.37
CA SER A 193 6.17 -1.70 12.50
C SER A 193 5.05 -1.54 13.52
N ASN A 194 5.23 -0.67 14.52
CA ASN A 194 4.26 -0.42 15.60
C ASN A 194 3.40 0.84 15.35
N ILE A 195 3.55 1.49 14.21
CA ILE A 195 2.67 2.62 13.83
C ILE A 195 1.30 2.05 13.49
N LEU A 196 0.23 2.67 14.03
CA LEU A 196 -1.15 2.32 13.69
C LEU A 196 -1.35 2.42 12.18
N GLY A 197 -1.93 1.38 11.59
CA GLY A 197 -2.12 1.26 10.16
C GLY A 197 -0.92 0.71 9.38
N SER A 198 0.24 0.49 10.00
CA SER A 198 1.42 -0.06 9.30
C SER A 198 1.17 -1.45 8.70
N GLY A 199 0.23 -2.22 9.25
CA GLY A 199 -0.21 -3.51 8.72
C GLY A 199 -1.14 -3.42 7.51
N ALA A 200 -1.64 -2.23 7.15
CA ALA A 200 -2.57 -2.07 6.06
C ALA A 200 -2.01 -2.63 4.74
N ALA A 201 -2.91 -3.21 3.94
CA ALA A 201 -2.59 -3.81 2.64
C ALA A 201 -1.46 -4.86 2.70
N GLY A 202 -1.39 -5.68 3.79
CA GLY A 202 -0.37 -6.71 3.94
C GLY A 202 1.04 -6.16 4.16
N GLY A 203 1.13 -5.08 4.95
CA GLY A 203 2.36 -4.39 5.27
C GLY A 203 2.85 -3.42 4.18
N LEU A 204 2.05 -3.19 3.14
CA LEU A 204 2.39 -2.19 2.12
C LEU A 204 2.56 -0.80 2.75
N ALA A 205 1.69 -0.45 3.72
CA ALA A 205 1.82 0.79 4.48
C ALA A 205 3.17 0.90 5.19
N TYR A 206 3.65 -0.20 5.82
CA TYR A 206 4.98 -0.25 6.41
C TYR A 206 6.08 0.02 5.38
N GLY A 207 5.96 -0.59 4.18
CA GLY A 207 6.90 -0.35 3.08
C GLY A 207 6.97 1.13 2.70
N PHE A 208 5.83 1.79 2.53
CA PHE A 208 5.79 3.22 2.26
C PHE A 208 6.41 4.05 3.39
N LEU A 209 5.95 3.86 4.64
CA LEU A 209 6.41 4.62 5.82
C LEU A 209 7.93 4.52 6.03
N THR A 210 8.49 3.36 5.73
CA THR A 210 9.91 3.09 5.99
C THR A 210 10.82 3.61 4.88
N PHE A 211 10.39 3.52 3.63
CA PHE A 211 11.26 3.69 2.48
C PHE A 211 10.96 4.93 1.64
N THR A 212 9.89 5.67 1.99
CA THR A 212 9.49 6.87 1.26
C THR A 212 9.08 7.99 2.24
N ASN A 213 8.85 9.19 1.72
CA ASN A 213 8.28 10.27 2.52
C ASN A 213 6.75 10.13 2.56
N SER A 214 6.26 9.37 3.54
CA SER A 214 4.85 8.98 3.64
C SER A 214 4.24 9.30 5.00
N GLU A 215 2.95 9.59 4.99
CA GLU A 215 2.09 9.68 6.17
C GLU A 215 0.83 8.82 5.98
N ILE A 216 0.26 8.31 7.08
CA ILE A 216 -1.05 7.64 7.06
C ILE A 216 -2.10 8.60 7.57
N LYS A 217 -3.22 8.69 6.85
CA LYS A 217 -4.45 9.38 7.26
C LYS A 217 -5.60 8.38 7.35
N LYS A 218 -6.43 8.52 8.38
CA LYS A 218 -7.70 7.79 8.47
C LYS A 218 -8.61 8.23 7.33
N GLY A 219 -9.31 7.30 6.70
CA GLY A 219 -10.13 7.58 5.52
C GLY A 219 -11.20 8.61 5.79
N SER A 220 -11.90 8.51 6.94
CA SER A 220 -12.89 9.51 7.38
C SER A 220 -12.31 10.92 7.48
N ASP A 221 -11.17 11.06 8.15
CA ASP A 221 -10.54 12.36 8.39
C ASP A 221 -10.03 12.97 7.09
N PHE A 222 -9.40 12.14 6.24
CA PHE A 222 -8.98 12.54 4.92
C PHE A 222 -10.15 13.05 4.07
N MET A 223 -11.29 12.35 4.12
CA MET A 223 -12.47 12.72 3.35
C MET A 223 -13.11 14.03 3.83
N ILE A 224 -13.20 14.22 5.15
CA ILE A 224 -13.72 15.44 5.77
C ILE A 224 -12.86 16.65 5.33
N GLU A 225 -11.54 16.51 5.41
CA GLU A 225 -10.58 17.54 5.00
C GLU A 225 -10.64 17.80 3.49
N TYR A 226 -10.55 16.76 2.66
CA TYR A 226 -10.50 16.87 1.20
C TYR A 226 -11.77 17.50 0.60
N LEU A 227 -12.94 17.07 1.08
CA LEU A 227 -14.23 17.57 0.63
C LEU A 227 -14.65 18.87 1.30
N LYS A 228 -13.86 19.37 2.24
CA LYS A 228 -14.18 20.56 3.07
C LYS A 228 -15.56 20.45 3.72
N ILE A 229 -15.85 19.28 4.28
CA ILE A 229 -17.16 18.98 4.87
C ILE A 229 -17.51 19.99 5.97
N GLU A 230 -16.55 20.30 6.85
CA GLU A 230 -16.75 21.23 7.96
C GLU A 230 -17.13 22.67 7.51
N GLU A 231 -16.64 23.10 6.34
CA GLU A 231 -17.01 24.38 5.77
C GLU A 231 -18.45 24.32 5.22
N LYS A 232 -18.77 23.25 4.49
CA LYS A 232 -20.08 23.08 3.84
C LYS A 232 -21.24 22.94 4.83
N ILE A 233 -21.05 22.22 5.94
CA ILE A 233 -22.11 22.01 6.94
C ILE A 233 -22.47 23.31 7.69
N LYS A 234 -21.60 24.32 7.71
CA LYS A 234 -21.92 25.64 8.33
C LYS A 234 -22.95 26.41 7.53
N GLU A 235 -23.15 26.08 6.26
CA GLU A 235 -24.03 26.80 5.34
C GLU A 235 -25.40 26.11 5.15
N VAL A 236 -25.67 25.00 5.87
CA VAL A 236 -26.88 24.20 5.71
C VAL A 236 -27.63 24.04 7.05
N GLU A 237 -28.96 23.92 6.98
CA GLU A 237 -29.81 23.72 8.16
C GLU A 237 -29.92 22.26 8.56
N ILE A 238 -29.74 21.33 7.61
CA ILE A 238 -29.90 19.88 7.82
C ILE A 238 -28.74 19.14 7.17
N VAL A 239 -28.12 18.25 7.92
CA VAL A 239 -27.11 17.30 7.43
C VAL A 239 -27.72 15.91 7.49
N ILE A 240 -27.80 15.22 6.33
CA ILE A 240 -28.24 13.82 6.25
C ILE A 240 -26.99 12.97 6.06
N THR A 241 -26.78 12.02 6.95
CA THR A 241 -25.71 11.03 6.85
C THR A 241 -26.28 9.62 6.92
N GLY A 242 -25.52 8.64 6.44
CA GLY A 242 -25.90 7.24 6.46
C GLY A 242 -24.70 6.32 6.60
N GLU A 243 -24.91 5.20 7.19
CA GLU A 243 -23.91 4.15 7.39
C GLU A 243 -24.50 2.80 6.99
N GLY A 244 -23.69 1.95 6.34
CA GLY A 244 -24.10 0.64 5.88
C GLY A 244 -24.37 -0.37 7.01
N LYS A 245 -23.75 -0.16 8.18
CA LYS A 245 -23.90 -0.99 9.39
C LYS A 245 -23.54 -0.18 10.61
N LEU A 246 -24.44 -0.16 11.59
CA LEU A 246 -24.15 0.39 12.92
C LEU A 246 -23.51 -0.69 13.79
N ASP A 247 -22.31 -0.46 14.26
CA ASP A 247 -21.60 -1.33 15.20
C ASP A 247 -20.79 -0.48 16.22
N LEU A 248 -19.93 -1.14 17.01
CA LEU A 248 -19.14 -0.45 18.06
C LEU A 248 -18.16 0.59 17.52
N GLN A 249 -17.93 0.64 16.21
CA GLN A 249 -17.06 1.65 15.57
C GLN A 249 -17.85 2.90 15.14
N SER A 250 -19.17 2.85 15.21
CA SER A 250 -20.07 3.95 14.84
C SER A 250 -20.32 4.94 15.99
N PHE A 251 -19.75 4.67 17.19
CA PHE A 251 -19.98 5.46 18.42
C PHE A 251 -18.67 5.92 19.05
#